data_84effdb8f03fb980727913875a6866db
#
_entry.id   84effdb8f03fb980727913875a6866db
#
_cell.length_a   1.000
_cell.length_b   1.000
_cell.length_c   1.000
_cell.angle_alpha   90.00
_cell.angle_beta   90.00
_cell.angle_gamma   90.00
#
_symmetry.space_group_name_H-M   'P 1'
#
loop_
_entity.id
_entity.type
_entity.pdbx_description
1 polymer ?
#
loop_
_entity_poly.entity_id
_entity_poly.type
_entity_poly.pdbx_seq_one_letter_code
_entity_poly.pdbx_strand_id
1 'polypeptide(L)'
;MTEFRAWVLLITVPALCVALFLWMAPPRHNPFAPVDLTEQPGLGTWHKLTRVKKNHELCFKALDDAGVLYTPLPDSARGEKCGLYNGLTLDRSLTPYSATLRMTCAETAALYVWERHVARPAAIKYFSTPIARIETYGSYSCRNIAGSGRLSEHAASNAIDISGFRLEDGRLIDVKTFWGKGGKEDQFLHLVHDRACGLFSVTLGPDYNAAHADHFHMDMGSGRACR
;
A
#
# COMPACT_ATOMS: atom_id res chain seq x y z
N MET A 1 -12.68 -13.26 -48.69
CA MET A 1 -12.39 -14.41 -47.77
C MET A 1 -11.03 -14.31 -47.07
N THR A 2 -10.02 -13.78 -47.71
CA THR A 2 -8.66 -13.61 -47.15
C THR A 2 -8.61 -12.57 -46.06
N GLU A 3 -9.27 -11.44 -46.23
CA GLU A 3 -9.32 -10.35 -45.21
C GLU A 3 -10.05 -10.78 -43.95
N PHE A 4 -11.17 -11.48 -44.04
CA PHE A 4 -11.91 -11.98 -42.87
C PHE A 4 -11.04 -12.95 -42.05
N ARG A 5 -10.28 -13.83 -42.69
CA ARG A 5 -9.35 -14.77 -42.04
C ARG A 5 -8.22 -14.01 -41.33
N ALA A 6 -7.70 -12.94 -41.94
CA ALA A 6 -6.68 -12.08 -41.29
C ALA A 6 -7.19 -11.41 -40.04
N TRP A 7 -8.41 -10.85 -40.05
CA TRP A 7 -9.02 -10.25 -38.86
C TRP A 7 -9.28 -11.27 -37.74
N VAL A 8 -9.75 -12.47 -38.09
CA VAL A 8 -9.94 -13.55 -37.11
C VAL A 8 -8.60 -13.92 -36.45
N LEU A 9 -7.53 -14.08 -37.20
CA LEU A 9 -6.21 -14.37 -36.64
C LEU A 9 -5.65 -13.24 -35.77
N LEU A 10 -5.86 -11.98 -36.16
CA LEU A 10 -5.45 -10.81 -35.40
C LEU A 10 -6.09 -10.74 -34.01
N ILE A 11 -7.27 -11.30 -33.81
CA ILE A 11 -7.97 -11.33 -32.54
C ILE A 11 -7.69 -12.62 -31.77
N THR A 12 -7.74 -13.76 -32.45
CA THR A 12 -7.65 -15.06 -31.79
C THR A 12 -6.25 -15.39 -31.29
N VAL A 13 -5.21 -14.99 -32.01
CA VAL A 13 -3.82 -15.26 -31.57
C VAL A 13 -3.46 -14.49 -30.31
N PRO A 14 -3.69 -13.16 -30.20
CA PRO A 14 -3.46 -12.46 -28.93
C PRO A 14 -4.31 -12.99 -27.78
N ALA A 15 -5.59 -13.31 -28.03
CA ALA A 15 -6.47 -13.88 -27.00
C ALA A 15 -5.94 -15.22 -26.47
N LEU A 16 -5.47 -16.09 -27.38
CA LEU A 16 -4.85 -17.36 -27.00
C LEU A 16 -3.56 -17.16 -26.22
N CYS A 17 -2.70 -16.21 -26.62
CA CYS A 17 -1.48 -15.88 -25.92
C CYS A 17 -1.77 -15.37 -24.52
N VAL A 18 -2.78 -14.50 -24.35
CA VAL A 18 -3.21 -14.01 -23.03
C VAL A 18 -3.75 -15.15 -22.18
N ALA A 19 -4.60 -16.01 -22.74
CA ALA A 19 -5.15 -17.16 -22.02
C ALA A 19 -4.03 -18.13 -21.56
N LEU A 20 -3.07 -18.40 -22.44
CA LEU A 20 -1.92 -19.24 -22.13
C LEU A 20 -1.03 -18.60 -21.06
N PHE A 21 -0.79 -17.30 -21.16
CA PHE A 21 -0.06 -16.55 -20.14
C PHE A 21 -0.76 -16.65 -18.78
N LEU A 22 -2.06 -16.38 -18.71
CA LEU A 22 -2.82 -16.43 -17.46
C LEU A 22 -2.86 -17.85 -16.86
N TRP A 23 -2.82 -18.88 -17.69
CA TRP A 23 -2.77 -20.27 -17.26
C TRP A 23 -1.39 -20.70 -16.73
N MET A 24 -0.32 -20.23 -17.39
CA MET A 24 1.06 -20.60 -17.05
C MET A 24 1.74 -19.65 -16.05
N ALA A 25 1.25 -18.41 -15.93
CA ALA A 25 1.88 -17.40 -15.08
C ALA A 25 1.80 -17.78 -13.60
N PRO A 26 2.88 -17.59 -12.84
CA PRO A 26 2.83 -17.70 -11.38
C PRO A 26 1.71 -16.82 -10.81
N PRO A 27 1.06 -17.22 -9.68
CA PRO A 27 -0.07 -16.51 -9.12
C PRO A 27 0.17 -15.02 -8.92
N ARG A 28 1.38 -14.59 -8.53
CA ARG A 28 1.75 -13.17 -8.38
C ARG A 28 1.61 -12.32 -9.65
N HIS A 29 1.69 -12.93 -10.83
CA HIS A 29 1.52 -12.24 -12.11
C HIS A 29 0.11 -12.35 -12.67
N ASN A 30 -0.70 -13.30 -12.18
CA ASN A 30 -2.08 -13.50 -12.58
C ASN A 30 -3.02 -12.63 -11.74
N PRO A 31 -3.70 -11.60 -12.32
CA PRO A 31 -4.59 -10.71 -11.58
C PRO A 31 -5.86 -11.40 -11.05
N PHE A 32 -6.22 -12.54 -11.62
CA PHE A 32 -7.42 -13.31 -11.25
C PHE A 32 -7.13 -14.41 -10.22
N ALA A 33 -5.86 -14.72 -9.95
CA ALA A 33 -5.49 -15.69 -8.94
C ALA A 33 -6.02 -15.28 -7.54
N PRO A 34 -6.13 -16.22 -6.59
CA PRO A 34 -6.45 -15.91 -5.21
C PRO A 34 -5.55 -14.82 -4.63
N VAL A 35 -6.11 -14.05 -3.69
CA VAL A 35 -5.33 -13.02 -2.99
C VAL A 35 -4.55 -13.67 -1.87
N ASP A 36 -3.23 -13.62 -1.98
CA ASP A 36 -2.29 -14.02 -0.94
C ASP A 36 -1.37 -12.82 -0.67
N LEU A 37 -1.51 -12.22 0.51
CA LEU A 37 -0.69 -11.06 0.93
C LEU A 37 0.75 -11.46 1.29
N THR A 38 0.99 -12.75 1.50
CA THR A 38 2.33 -13.26 1.80
C THR A 38 3.17 -13.53 0.55
N GLU A 39 2.52 -13.57 -0.62
CA GLU A 39 3.18 -13.79 -1.91
C GLU A 39 3.99 -12.56 -2.34
N GLN A 40 5.16 -12.79 -2.92
CA GLN A 40 6.00 -11.73 -3.49
C GLN A 40 5.20 -10.87 -4.50
N PRO A 41 5.27 -9.53 -4.44
CA PRO A 41 4.60 -8.68 -5.42
C PRO A 41 5.01 -8.98 -6.86
N GLY A 42 4.03 -8.95 -7.76
CA GLY A 42 4.19 -9.18 -9.18
C GLY A 42 3.23 -8.34 -10.01
N LEU A 43 3.11 -8.62 -11.31
CA LEU A 43 2.27 -7.85 -12.24
C LEU A 43 0.78 -7.85 -11.84
N GLY A 44 0.30 -8.92 -11.19
CA GLY A 44 -1.09 -9.05 -10.74
C GLY A 44 -1.40 -8.38 -9.41
N THR A 45 -0.39 -7.97 -8.62
CA THR A 45 -0.56 -7.52 -7.24
C THR A 45 -1.49 -6.32 -7.12
N TRP A 46 -1.29 -5.29 -7.95
CA TRP A 46 -2.17 -4.11 -7.96
C TRP A 46 -3.65 -4.47 -8.17
N HIS A 47 -3.94 -5.36 -9.13
CA HIS A 47 -5.30 -5.80 -9.39
C HIS A 47 -5.89 -6.59 -8.23
N LYS A 48 -5.08 -7.43 -7.57
CA LYS A 48 -5.49 -8.17 -6.37
C LYS A 48 -5.85 -7.21 -5.23
N LEU A 49 -5.00 -6.20 -4.94
CA LEU A 49 -5.27 -5.17 -3.94
C LEU A 49 -6.51 -4.33 -4.29
N THR A 50 -6.75 -4.05 -5.59
CA THR A 50 -7.98 -3.40 -6.04
C THR A 50 -9.23 -4.27 -5.82
N ARG A 51 -9.11 -5.59 -5.93
CA ARG A 51 -10.20 -6.54 -5.63
C ARG A 51 -10.54 -6.54 -4.14
N VAL A 52 -9.56 -6.60 -3.25
CA VAL A 52 -9.80 -6.52 -1.80
C VAL A 52 -10.42 -5.19 -1.38
N LYS A 53 -10.06 -4.09 -2.03
CA LYS A 53 -10.69 -2.78 -1.81
C LYS A 53 -12.20 -2.80 -2.13
N LYS A 54 -12.62 -3.57 -3.15
CA LYS A 54 -14.02 -3.66 -3.60
C LYS A 54 -14.83 -4.75 -2.89
N ASN A 55 -14.18 -5.66 -2.21
CA ASN A 55 -14.80 -6.81 -1.55
C ASN A 55 -14.22 -6.98 -0.15
N HIS A 56 -14.98 -6.51 0.85
CA HIS A 56 -14.52 -6.51 2.24
C HIS A 56 -14.37 -7.92 2.83
N GLU A 57 -15.21 -8.87 2.47
CA GLU A 57 -15.08 -10.26 2.94
C GLU A 57 -13.79 -10.89 2.45
N LEU A 58 -13.48 -10.67 1.15
CA LEU A 58 -12.21 -11.11 0.57
C LEU A 58 -11.02 -10.42 1.25
N CYS A 59 -11.18 -9.14 1.62
CA CYS A 59 -10.15 -8.37 2.27
C CYS A 59 -9.85 -8.92 3.68
N PHE A 60 -10.85 -9.07 4.52
CA PHE A 60 -10.68 -9.61 5.87
C PHE A 60 -10.13 -11.04 5.85
N LYS A 61 -10.65 -11.87 4.96
CA LYS A 61 -10.09 -13.23 4.76
C LYS A 61 -8.59 -13.17 4.39
N ALA A 62 -8.17 -12.26 3.54
CA ALA A 62 -6.76 -12.15 3.16
C ALA A 62 -5.88 -11.69 4.32
N LEU A 63 -6.38 -10.82 5.23
CA LEU A 63 -5.68 -10.44 6.46
C LEU A 63 -5.58 -11.63 7.44
N ASP A 64 -6.66 -12.40 7.61
CA ASP A 64 -6.69 -13.59 8.46
C ASP A 64 -5.69 -14.63 7.96
N ASP A 65 -5.73 -14.95 6.66
CA ASP A 65 -4.80 -15.89 6.01
C ASP A 65 -3.33 -15.43 6.17
N ALA A 66 -3.07 -14.13 6.22
CA ALA A 66 -1.74 -13.54 6.42
C ALA A 66 -1.31 -13.46 7.90
N GLY A 67 -2.21 -13.78 8.85
CA GLY A 67 -1.95 -13.73 10.28
C GLY A 67 -1.86 -12.32 10.87
N VAL A 68 -2.50 -11.33 10.23
CA VAL A 68 -2.63 -9.97 10.77
C VAL A 68 -3.62 -9.99 11.92
N LEU A 69 -3.24 -9.38 13.05
CA LEU A 69 -4.15 -9.25 14.19
C LEU A 69 -4.81 -7.87 14.16
N TYR A 70 -6.12 -7.86 14.18
CA TYR A 70 -6.92 -6.63 14.11
C TYR A 70 -8.25 -6.80 14.85
N THR A 71 -8.83 -5.67 15.26
CA THR A 71 -10.18 -5.59 15.81
C THR A 71 -11.08 -4.90 14.78
N PRO A 72 -12.09 -5.60 14.20
CA PRO A 72 -13.03 -4.97 13.29
C PRO A 72 -13.78 -3.82 13.99
N LEU A 73 -14.01 -2.74 13.25
CA LEU A 73 -14.77 -1.59 13.73
C LEU A 73 -16.13 -1.53 13.03
N PRO A 74 -17.19 -1.17 13.76
CA PRO A 74 -18.47 -0.93 13.13
C PRO A 74 -18.38 0.23 12.17
N ASP A 75 -19.10 0.13 11.05
CA ASP A 75 -19.24 1.25 10.14
C ASP A 75 -19.81 2.45 10.86
N SER A 76 -19.16 3.57 10.75
CA SER A 76 -19.58 4.81 11.43
C SER A 76 -19.37 6.02 10.56
N ALA A 77 -20.45 6.80 10.36
CA ALA A 77 -20.37 8.16 9.86
C ALA A 77 -19.91 9.08 11.00
N ARG A 78 -18.94 9.94 10.74
CA ARG A 78 -18.49 10.98 11.68
C ARG A 78 -18.76 12.35 11.07
N GLY A 79 -19.96 12.89 11.38
CA GLY A 79 -20.47 14.08 10.73
C GLY A 79 -20.94 13.77 9.29
N GLU A 80 -21.17 14.82 8.49
CA GLU A 80 -21.70 14.68 7.14
C GLU A 80 -20.72 14.14 6.10
N LYS A 81 -19.42 14.18 6.38
CA LYS A 81 -18.38 14.01 5.36
C LYS A 81 -17.26 13.01 5.75
N CYS A 82 -17.11 12.67 7.02
CA CYS A 82 -16.06 11.76 7.47
C CYS A 82 -16.67 10.45 7.96
N GLY A 83 -15.92 9.37 7.85
CA GLY A 83 -16.43 8.06 8.28
C GLY A 83 -15.36 6.98 8.23
N LEU A 84 -15.73 5.84 8.75
CA LEU A 84 -14.97 4.62 8.70
C LEU A 84 -15.92 3.53 8.21
N TYR A 85 -15.60 2.95 7.06
CA TYR A 85 -16.36 1.86 6.46
C TYR A 85 -15.43 0.69 6.16
N ASN A 86 -15.86 -0.51 6.49
CA ASN A 86 -15.02 -1.72 6.39
C ASN A 86 -13.68 -1.52 7.11
N GLY A 87 -13.72 -0.87 8.26
CA GLY A 87 -12.56 -0.47 9.02
C GLY A 87 -12.18 -1.43 10.12
N LEU A 88 -10.96 -1.26 10.59
CA LEU A 88 -10.39 -2.02 11.68
C LEU A 88 -9.44 -1.15 12.51
N THR A 89 -9.17 -1.58 13.73
CA THR A 89 -7.97 -1.18 14.47
C THR A 89 -6.90 -2.24 14.19
N LEU A 90 -5.73 -1.82 13.73
CA LEU A 90 -4.59 -2.72 13.55
C LEU A 90 -3.96 -2.97 14.92
N ASP A 91 -4.10 -4.20 15.44
CA ASP A 91 -3.57 -4.59 16.73
C ASP A 91 -2.11 -5.03 16.60
N ARG A 92 -1.81 -5.82 15.55
CA ARG A 92 -0.44 -6.25 15.23
C ARG A 92 -0.30 -6.64 13.76
N SER A 93 0.66 -6.01 13.08
CA SER A 93 1.20 -6.44 11.80
C SER A 93 2.57 -7.10 12.01
N LEU A 94 3.45 -7.04 11.01
CA LEU A 94 4.80 -7.59 11.08
C LEU A 94 5.75 -6.72 11.92
N THR A 95 5.48 -5.42 12.01
CA THR A 95 6.26 -4.42 12.71
C THR A 95 5.34 -3.54 13.56
N PRO A 96 5.68 -3.22 14.82
CA PRO A 96 4.93 -2.27 15.62
C PRO A 96 4.92 -0.86 15.00
N TYR A 97 3.84 -0.11 15.24
CA TYR A 97 3.71 1.29 14.87
C TYR A 97 3.78 2.20 16.10
N SER A 98 4.19 3.47 15.92
CA SER A 98 4.27 4.45 17.01
C SER A 98 2.90 4.96 17.47
N ALA A 99 1.84 4.67 16.74
CA ALA A 99 0.46 5.06 17.07
C ALA A 99 -0.52 3.92 16.81
N THR A 100 -1.69 3.98 17.46
CA THR A 100 -2.81 3.10 17.14
C THR A 100 -3.39 3.50 15.79
N LEU A 101 -3.46 2.55 14.87
CA LEU A 101 -3.95 2.76 13.51
C LEU A 101 -5.40 2.27 13.37
N ARG A 102 -6.27 3.16 12.92
CA ARG A 102 -7.62 2.83 12.48
C ARG A 102 -7.70 3.03 10.98
N MET A 103 -7.84 1.95 10.24
CA MET A 103 -7.71 1.97 8.78
C MET A 103 -8.81 1.15 8.13
N THR A 104 -9.03 1.38 6.84
CA THR A 104 -9.80 0.43 6.04
C THR A 104 -9.04 -0.88 5.92
N CYS A 105 -9.77 -1.98 5.71
CA CYS A 105 -9.14 -3.27 5.47
C CYS A 105 -8.19 -3.22 4.27
N ALA A 106 -8.56 -2.50 3.19
CA ALA A 106 -7.74 -2.40 1.98
C ALA A 106 -6.41 -1.68 2.22
N GLU A 107 -6.43 -0.59 3.01
CA GLU A 107 -5.23 0.13 3.41
C GLU A 107 -4.30 -0.77 4.23
N THR A 108 -4.88 -1.52 5.17
CA THR A 108 -4.13 -2.49 6.01
C THR A 108 -3.50 -3.60 5.16
N ALA A 109 -4.22 -4.12 4.16
CA ALA A 109 -3.70 -5.16 3.26
C ALA A 109 -2.52 -4.66 2.42
N ALA A 110 -2.61 -3.44 1.85
CA ALA A 110 -1.52 -2.83 1.11
C ALA A 110 -0.29 -2.58 2.01
N LEU A 111 -0.54 -2.08 3.24
CA LEU A 111 0.49 -1.83 4.24
C LEU A 111 1.23 -3.11 4.63
N TYR A 112 0.52 -4.22 4.87
CA TYR A 112 1.13 -5.51 5.17
C TYR A 112 2.05 -6.01 4.05
N VAL A 113 1.59 -5.92 2.79
CA VAL A 113 2.42 -6.30 1.63
C VAL A 113 3.67 -5.42 1.55
N TRP A 114 3.53 -4.12 1.78
CA TRP A 114 4.65 -3.18 1.79
C TRP A 114 5.64 -3.47 2.93
N GLU A 115 5.16 -3.70 4.17
CA GLU A 115 6.04 -4.09 5.28
C GLU A 115 6.83 -5.35 4.95
N ARG A 116 6.13 -6.40 4.50
CA ARG A 116 6.68 -7.74 4.30
C ARG A 116 7.74 -7.77 3.20
N HIS A 117 7.45 -7.12 2.09
CA HIS A 117 8.22 -7.29 0.85
C HIS A 117 9.08 -6.09 0.49
N VAL A 118 8.89 -4.96 1.17
CA VAL A 118 9.62 -3.72 0.87
C VAL A 118 10.37 -3.22 2.11
N ALA A 119 9.67 -2.73 3.14
CA ALA A 119 10.31 -2.00 4.24
C ALA A 119 11.28 -2.90 5.04
N ARG A 120 10.83 -4.07 5.48
CA ARG A 120 11.67 -4.98 6.28
C ARG A 120 12.89 -5.51 5.51
N PRO A 121 12.75 -6.03 4.29
CA PRO A 121 13.92 -6.45 3.51
C PRO A 121 14.88 -5.30 3.19
N ALA A 122 14.35 -4.09 2.94
CA ALA A 122 15.19 -2.92 2.70
C ALA A 122 16.05 -2.55 3.93
N ALA A 123 15.48 -2.59 5.14
CA ALA A 123 16.24 -2.32 6.36
C ALA A 123 17.41 -3.30 6.55
N ILE A 124 17.16 -4.59 6.33
CA ILE A 124 18.23 -5.60 6.36
C ILE A 124 19.29 -5.32 5.30
N LYS A 125 18.86 -4.99 4.07
CA LYS A 125 19.77 -4.70 2.95
C LYS A 125 20.69 -3.52 3.23
N TYR A 126 20.16 -2.40 3.74
CA TYR A 126 20.92 -1.16 3.91
C TYR A 126 21.62 -1.06 5.26
N PHE A 127 21.05 -1.67 6.29
CA PHE A 127 21.52 -1.46 7.67
C PHE A 127 21.95 -2.74 8.38
N SER A 128 21.70 -3.93 7.81
CA SER A 128 21.93 -5.25 8.44
C SER A 128 21.21 -5.39 9.78
N THR A 129 20.12 -4.64 9.97
CA THR A 129 19.37 -4.52 11.23
C THR A 129 17.87 -4.44 10.91
N PRO A 130 17.01 -5.18 11.66
CA PRO A 130 15.57 -5.12 11.46
C PRO A 130 14.98 -3.77 11.89
N ILE A 131 13.76 -3.48 11.40
CA ILE A 131 12.92 -2.39 11.90
C ILE A 131 12.27 -2.85 13.20
N ALA A 132 12.53 -2.15 14.29
CA ALA A 132 11.89 -2.34 15.59
C ALA A 132 10.50 -1.69 15.64
N ARG A 133 10.33 -0.52 14.98
CA ARG A 133 9.07 0.24 14.96
C ARG A 133 9.01 1.15 13.74
N ILE A 134 7.82 1.29 13.17
CA ILE A 134 7.52 2.28 12.13
C ILE A 134 6.93 3.51 12.82
N GLU A 135 7.54 4.67 12.60
CA GLU A 135 7.08 5.96 13.12
C GLU A 135 6.03 6.54 12.16
N THR A 136 4.89 6.99 12.69
CA THR A 136 3.75 7.45 11.90
C THR A 136 3.07 8.65 12.54
N TYR A 137 2.49 9.53 11.71
CA TYR A 137 1.59 10.60 12.13
C TYR A 137 0.12 10.14 12.20
N GLY A 138 -0.14 8.86 11.87
CA GLY A 138 -1.45 8.24 12.00
C GLY A 138 -2.17 8.01 10.68
N SER A 139 -3.40 7.50 10.81
CA SER A 139 -4.22 7.06 9.68
C SER A 139 -5.55 7.79 9.56
N TYR A 140 -6.14 8.25 10.65
CA TYR A 140 -7.43 8.95 10.65
C TYR A 140 -7.33 10.41 11.03
N SER A 141 -7.85 11.27 10.17
CA SER A 141 -8.00 12.71 10.43
C SER A 141 -9.14 13.27 9.60
N CYS A 142 -10.22 13.73 10.26
CA CYS A 142 -11.37 14.34 9.56
C CYS A 142 -11.01 15.75 9.11
N ARG A 143 -10.40 15.86 7.93
CA ARG A 143 -9.93 17.12 7.33
C ARG A 143 -10.01 17.09 5.82
N ASN A 144 -10.02 18.27 5.22
CA ASN A 144 -9.81 18.41 3.79
C ASN A 144 -8.30 18.29 3.43
N ILE A 145 -8.03 18.02 2.17
CA ILE A 145 -6.71 18.17 1.59
C ILE A 145 -6.31 19.66 1.72
N ALA A 146 -5.07 19.92 2.15
CA ALA A 146 -4.56 21.27 2.34
C ALA A 146 -4.74 22.12 1.06
N GLY A 147 -5.34 23.32 1.22
CA GLY A 147 -5.62 24.21 0.09
C GLY A 147 -6.76 23.78 -0.83
N SER A 148 -7.57 22.78 -0.45
CA SER A 148 -8.65 22.23 -1.27
C SER A 148 -9.95 22.09 -0.47
N GLY A 149 -11.11 22.17 -1.15
CA GLY A 149 -12.41 21.81 -0.57
C GLY A 149 -12.70 20.30 -0.57
N ARG A 150 -11.79 19.47 -1.10
CA ARG A 150 -11.94 18.01 -1.18
C ARG A 150 -11.47 17.34 0.11
N LEU A 151 -12.20 16.30 0.54
CA LEU A 151 -11.78 15.48 1.68
C LEU A 151 -10.46 14.73 1.39
N SER A 152 -9.62 14.65 2.41
CA SER A 152 -8.47 13.76 2.43
C SER A 152 -8.92 12.31 2.60
N GLU A 153 -8.15 11.36 2.09
CA GLU A 153 -8.36 9.92 2.34
C GLU A 153 -8.21 9.58 3.84
N HIS A 154 -7.49 10.36 4.61
CA HIS A 154 -7.47 10.27 6.09
C HIS A 154 -8.86 10.44 6.71
N ALA A 155 -9.75 11.22 6.09
CA ALA A 155 -11.11 11.42 6.58
C ALA A 155 -11.98 10.16 6.49
N ALA A 156 -11.58 9.22 5.62
CA ALA A 156 -12.18 7.90 5.47
C ALA A 156 -11.32 6.77 6.09
N SER A 157 -10.28 7.11 6.87
CA SER A 157 -9.32 6.13 7.41
C SER A 157 -8.64 5.27 6.32
N ASN A 158 -8.50 5.81 5.11
CA ASN A 158 -8.02 5.10 3.92
C ASN A 158 -6.64 5.59 3.49
N ALA A 159 -5.86 6.09 4.43
CA ALA A 159 -4.50 6.58 4.26
C ALA A 159 -3.67 6.40 5.53
N ILE A 160 -2.34 6.42 5.38
CA ILE A 160 -1.38 6.47 6.47
C ILE A 160 -0.24 7.44 6.13
N ASP A 161 0.25 8.14 7.16
CA ASP A 161 1.44 8.99 7.05
C ASP A 161 2.60 8.35 7.81
N ILE A 162 3.67 7.97 7.11
CA ILE A 162 4.88 7.36 7.66
C ILE A 162 6.00 8.40 7.76
N SER A 163 6.45 8.69 8.98
CA SER A 163 7.50 9.69 9.23
C SER A 163 8.91 9.11 9.37
N GLY A 164 9.04 7.79 9.62
CA GLY A 164 10.35 7.20 9.77
C GLY A 164 10.34 5.74 10.24
N PHE A 165 11.55 5.23 10.50
CA PHE A 165 11.79 3.83 10.84
C PHE A 165 12.81 3.77 11.97
N ARG A 166 12.42 3.23 13.12
CA ARG A 166 13.34 2.94 14.21
C ARG A 166 13.88 1.53 14.06
N LEU A 167 15.18 1.43 13.99
CA LEU A 167 15.88 0.15 13.89
C LEU A 167 16.10 -0.49 15.27
N GLU A 168 16.35 -1.80 15.32
CA GLU A 168 16.63 -2.52 16.57
C GLU A 168 17.89 -2.05 17.27
N ASP A 169 18.86 -1.49 16.55
CA ASP A 169 20.06 -0.89 17.11
C ASP A 169 19.86 0.53 17.67
N GLY A 170 18.62 1.02 17.70
CA GLY A 170 18.22 2.31 18.24
C GLY A 170 18.28 3.48 17.25
N ARG A 171 18.87 3.34 16.06
CA ARG A 171 18.89 4.39 15.06
C ARG A 171 17.47 4.72 14.57
N LEU A 172 17.21 6.00 14.37
CA LEU A 172 16.00 6.51 13.73
C LEU A 172 16.35 7.00 12.33
N ILE A 173 15.72 6.42 11.32
CA ILE A 173 15.82 6.86 9.92
C ILE A 173 14.53 7.59 9.59
N ASP A 174 14.50 8.90 9.78
CA ASP A 174 13.32 9.73 9.54
C ASP A 174 13.41 10.46 8.20
N VAL A 175 12.23 10.67 7.61
CA VAL A 175 12.09 11.30 6.28
C VAL A 175 12.63 12.72 6.31
N LYS A 176 12.31 13.51 7.33
CA LYS A 176 12.70 14.91 7.44
C LYS A 176 14.20 15.12 7.45
N THR A 177 14.93 14.25 8.13
CA THR A 177 16.38 14.40 8.33
C THR A 177 17.16 13.89 7.11
N PHE A 178 16.73 12.78 6.51
CA PHE A 178 17.58 12.04 5.59
C PHE A 178 17.16 12.12 4.12
N TRP A 179 15.91 12.53 3.80
CA TRP A 179 15.47 12.64 2.41
C TRP A 179 16.29 13.66 1.63
N GLY A 180 16.82 13.26 0.47
CA GLY A 180 17.64 14.11 -0.41
C GLY A 180 19.01 14.46 0.15
N LYS A 181 19.51 13.79 1.20
CA LYS A 181 20.83 14.05 1.80
C LYS A 181 21.94 13.14 1.30
N GLY A 182 21.60 12.15 0.49
CA GLY A 182 22.53 11.11 0.04
C GLY A 182 22.84 10.08 1.15
N GLY A 183 23.62 9.09 0.80
CA GLY A 183 23.95 8.01 1.72
C GLY A 183 22.95 6.88 1.71
N LYS A 184 23.14 5.93 2.63
CA LYS A 184 22.32 4.71 2.68
C LYS A 184 20.93 4.97 3.27
N GLU A 185 20.79 5.95 4.15
CA GLU A 185 19.54 6.37 4.76
C GLU A 185 18.60 6.94 3.68
N ASP A 186 19.10 7.83 2.85
CA ASP A 186 18.38 8.41 1.72
C ASP A 186 17.99 7.34 0.69
N GLN A 187 18.94 6.48 0.31
CA GLN A 187 18.67 5.36 -0.62
C GLN A 187 17.61 4.38 -0.08
N PHE A 188 17.62 4.12 1.23
CA PHE A 188 16.60 3.32 1.88
C PHE A 188 15.23 3.99 1.79
N LEU A 189 15.13 5.29 2.13
CA LEU A 189 13.88 6.06 2.07
C LEU A 189 13.31 6.11 0.66
N HIS A 190 14.13 6.38 -0.35
CA HIS A 190 13.71 6.32 -1.75
C HIS A 190 13.23 4.94 -2.16
N LEU A 191 13.93 3.87 -1.76
CA LEU A 191 13.51 2.51 -2.09
C LEU A 191 12.13 2.18 -1.51
N VAL A 192 11.89 2.49 -0.22
CA VAL A 192 10.61 2.15 0.43
C VAL A 192 9.46 2.99 -0.10
N HIS A 193 9.70 4.26 -0.45
CA HIS A 193 8.76 5.15 -1.12
C HIS A 193 8.40 4.66 -2.52
N ASP A 194 9.38 4.47 -3.38
CA ASP A 194 9.16 4.15 -4.80
C ASP A 194 8.47 2.79 -4.98
N ARG A 195 8.80 1.83 -4.10
CA ARG A 195 8.15 0.52 -4.12
C ARG A 195 6.72 0.56 -3.60
N ALA A 196 6.37 1.52 -2.73
CA ALA A 196 4.99 1.73 -2.30
C ALA A 196 4.09 2.15 -3.47
N CYS A 197 4.59 2.87 -4.48
CA CYS A 197 3.85 3.29 -5.67
C CYS A 197 3.20 2.16 -6.47
N GLY A 198 3.71 0.95 -6.36
CA GLY A 198 3.14 -0.25 -6.97
C GLY A 198 2.04 -0.92 -6.14
N LEU A 199 1.88 -0.52 -4.88
CA LEU A 199 1.00 -1.16 -3.91
C LEU A 199 -0.16 -0.25 -3.48
N PHE A 200 0.09 1.05 -3.36
CA PHE A 200 -0.91 2.06 -2.99
C PHE A 200 -1.45 2.80 -4.22
N SER A 201 -2.61 3.40 -4.10
CA SER A 201 -3.21 4.25 -5.13
C SER A 201 -2.41 5.54 -5.29
N VAL A 202 -2.11 6.17 -4.16
CA VAL A 202 -1.32 7.39 -4.09
C VAL A 202 -0.17 7.17 -3.11
N THR A 203 1.02 7.57 -3.50
CA THR A 203 2.21 7.65 -2.65
C THR A 203 2.84 9.02 -2.89
N LEU A 204 2.90 9.84 -1.84
CA LEU A 204 3.48 11.18 -1.89
C LEU A 204 4.60 11.26 -0.86
N GLY A 205 5.65 12.00 -1.18
CA GLY A 205 6.79 12.25 -0.32
C GLY A 205 7.25 13.70 -0.40
N PRO A 206 8.44 14.02 0.14
CA PRO A 206 8.96 15.38 0.21
C PRO A 206 9.09 16.10 -1.14
N ASP A 207 9.27 15.36 -2.23
CA ASP A 207 9.41 15.93 -3.57
C ASP A 207 8.06 16.40 -4.16
N TYR A 208 6.94 16.04 -3.51
CA TYR A 208 5.62 16.46 -3.99
C TYR A 208 5.29 17.91 -3.60
N ASN A 209 5.36 18.24 -2.32
CA ASN A 209 5.12 19.61 -1.81
C ASN A 209 5.51 19.73 -0.32
N ALA A 210 5.50 20.98 0.18
CA ALA A 210 5.88 21.29 1.55
C ALA A 210 5.04 20.60 2.64
N ALA A 211 3.78 20.23 2.34
CA ALA A 211 2.94 19.52 3.31
C ALA A 211 3.40 18.08 3.56
N HIS A 212 4.22 17.52 2.67
CA HIS A 212 4.77 16.16 2.76
C HIS A 212 6.30 16.16 3.02
N ALA A 213 6.86 17.31 3.45
CA ALA A 213 8.32 17.47 3.58
C ALA A 213 8.97 16.53 4.62
N ASP A 214 8.20 15.90 5.49
CA ASP A 214 8.68 15.11 6.63
C ASP A 214 8.03 13.72 6.77
N HIS A 215 7.24 13.30 5.78
CA HIS A 215 6.60 11.99 5.80
C HIS A 215 6.24 11.49 4.39
N PHE A 216 5.92 10.20 4.30
CA PHE A 216 5.27 9.58 3.16
C PHE A 216 3.79 9.45 3.43
N HIS A 217 2.96 10.07 2.61
CA HIS A 217 1.53 9.81 2.57
C HIS A 217 1.28 8.65 1.60
N MET A 218 0.59 7.63 2.08
CA MET A 218 0.18 6.47 1.27
C MET A 218 -1.31 6.24 1.44
N ASP A 219 -2.05 6.04 0.33
CA ASP A 219 -3.49 5.82 0.38
C ASP A 219 -4.00 4.82 -0.66
N MET A 220 -5.17 4.26 -0.36
CA MET A 220 -5.92 3.38 -1.25
C MET A 220 -7.14 4.10 -1.87
N GLY A 221 -7.07 5.41 -2.07
CA GLY A 221 -8.13 6.23 -2.68
C GLY A 221 -8.40 5.92 -4.15
N SER A 222 -9.16 6.80 -4.79
CA SER A 222 -9.51 6.66 -6.21
C SER A 222 -8.48 7.29 -7.15
N GLY A 223 -7.58 8.13 -6.62
CA GLY A 223 -6.49 8.75 -7.36
C GLY A 223 -5.41 7.76 -7.78
N ARG A 224 -4.47 8.24 -8.61
CA ARG A 224 -3.21 7.54 -8.86
C ARG A 224 -2.08 8.56 -8.98
N ALA A 225 -1.13 8.50 -8.07
CA ALA A 225 0.04 9.37 -8.07
C ALA A 225 1.21 8.68 -7.35
N CYS A 226 2.40 8.96 -7.84
CA CYS A 226 3.67 8.59 -7.22
C CYS A 226 4.60 9.80 -7.37
N ARG A 227 4.89 10.53 -6.29
CA ARG A 227 5.63 11.80 -6.29
C ARG A 227 6.48 11.95 -5.02
#